data_5388477ed5109ff3377d466556e82a38
#
_entry.id   5388477ed5109ff3377d466556e82a38
#
_cell.length_a   1.000
_cell.length_b   1.000
_cell.length_c   1.000
_cell.angle_alpha   90.00
_cell.angle_beta   90.00
_cell.angle_gamma   90.00
#
_symmetry.space_group_name_H-M   'P 1'
#
loop_
_entity.id
_entity.type
_entity.pdbx_description
1 polymer ?
#
loop_
_entity_poly.entity_id
_entity_poly.type
_entity_poly.pdbx_seq_one_letter_code
_entity_poly.pdbx_strand_id
1 'polypeptide(L)'
;MRRGVEFVVGTPGRVLDHLERGTLHLEELKWFILDEADRMLDMGFNEDVERVVDYAIKSGGEVTSSTRIVPDRIQVLLFSATIPSWVKEVMSKYMHTDRVTVDLVTEKEKASVDVKHLVLRCPWEKRPQVIADLIQVYCGKDGRAIVFCDMKKSCNELAGEEALRSIVYS
;
A
#
# COMPACT_ATOMS: atom_id res chain seq x y z
N MET A 1 -19.79 16.17 -3.59
CA MET A 1 -19.88 16.03 -5.07
C MET A 1 -21.33 16.26 -5.49
N ARG A 2 -21.59 17.24 -6.38
CA ARG A 2 -22.97 17.75 -6.61
C ARG A 2 -23.94 16.78 -7.32
N ARG A 3 -23.45 15.68 -7.91
CA ARG A 3 -24.30 14.72 -8.66
C ARG A 3 -24.25 13.29 -8.11
N GLY A 4 -23.63 13.09 -6.95
CA GLY A 4 -23.29 11.75 -6.47
C GLY A 4 -22.20 11.10 -7.32
N VAL A 5 -21.59 10.08 -6.78
CA VAL A 5 -20.61 9.23 -7.46
C VAL A 5 -20.80 7.79 -6.94
N GLU A 6 -20.63 6.84 -7.84
CA GLU A 6 -20.80 5.42 -7.52
C GLU A 6 -19.52 4.79 -6.99
N PHE A 7 -18.37 5.40 -7.31
CA PHE A 7 -17.07 4.91 -6.96
C PHE A 7 -16.13 6.03 -6.53
N VAL A 8 -15.47 5.86 -5.40
CA VAL A 8 -14.48 6.81 -4.87
C VAL A 8 -13.17 6.07 -4.61
N VAL A 9 -12.08 6.60 -5.16
CA VAL A 9 -10.72 6.13 -4.89
C VAL A 9 -9.91 7.28 -4.33
N GLY A 10 -9.21 7.06 -3.25
CA GLY A 10 -8.37 8.09 -2.63
C GLY A 10 -7.50 7.52 -1.53
N THR A 11 -6.53 8.31 -1.09
CA THR A 11 -5.79 8.04 0.14
C THR A 11 -6.66 8.35 1.35
N PRO A 12 -6.46 7.67 2.51
CA PRO A 12 -7.31 7.84 3.70
C PRO A 12 -7.49 9.30 4.10
N GLY A 13 -6.41 10.06 4.24
CA GLY A 13 -6.49 11.48 4.64
C GLY A 13 -7.25 12.35 3.65
N ARG A 14 -7.18 12.06 2.33
CA ARG A 14 -7.96 12.84 1.34
C ARG A 14 -9.44 12.50 1.36
N VAL A 15 -9.76 11.23 1.54
CA VAL A 15 -11.16 10.79 1.73
C VAL A 15 -11.74 11.44 2.98
N LEU A 16 -11.00 11.42 4.08
CA LEU A 16 -11.38 12.04 5.35
C LEU A 16 -11.65 13.55 5.21
N ASP A 17 -10.77 14.30 4.54
CA ASP A 17 -10.96 15.73 4.27
C ASP A 17 -12.29 16.01 3.55
N HIS A 18 -12.67 15.18 2.59
CA HIS A 18 -13.96 15.32 1.90
C HIS A 18 -15.16 14.98 2.78
N LEU A 19 -15.03 13.99 3.67
CA LEU A 19 -16.07 13.64 4.64
C LEU A 19 -16.27 14.77 5.67
N GLU A 20 -15.20 15.31 6.23
CA GLU A 20 -15.24 16.42 7.18
C GLU A 20 -15.82 17.70 6.60
N ARG A 21 -15.56 17.96 5.33
CA ARG A 21 -16.17 19.10 4.61
C ARG A 21 -17.60 18.84 4.15
N GLY A 22 -18.16 17.66 4.39
CA GLY A 22 -19.51 17.31 3.92
C GLY A 22 -19.64 17.29 2.39
N THR A 23 -18.53 17.10 1.66
CA THR A 23 -18.53 17.03 0.19
C THR A 23 -18.60 15.58 -0.33
N LEU A 24 -18.39 14.62 0.56
CA LEU A 24 -18.58 13.20 0.35
C LEU A 24 -19.53 12.67 1.42
N HIS A 25 -20.46 11.83 1.01
CA HIS A 25 -21.47 11.20 1.85
C HIS A 25 -21.40 9.69 1.68
N LEU A 26 -21.59 8.92 2.76
CA LEU A 26 -21.43 7.47 2.80
C LEU A 26 -22.73 6.72 3.18
N GLU A 27 -23.89 7.38 3.16
CA GLU A 27 -25.18 6.81 3.55
C GLU A 27 -25.53 5.58 2.72
N GLU A 28 -25.19 5.61 1.43
CA GLU A 28 -25.46 4.52 0.47
C GLU A 28 -24.23 3.61 0.25
N LEU A 29 -23.20 3.70 1.11
CA LEU A 29 -22.01 2.88 0.97
C LEU A 29 -22.36 1.39 1.11
N LYS A 30 -21.92 0.57 0.13
CA LYS A 30 -22.10 -0.89 0.11
C LYS A 30 -20.79 -1.63 0.26
N TRP A 31 -19.70 -1.08 -0.27
CA TRP A 31 -18.38 -1.70 -0.22
C TRP A 31 -17.35 -0.72 0.31
N PHE A 32 -16.60 -1.16 1.27
CA PHE A 32 -15.45 -0.46 1.81
C PHE A 32 -14.20 -1.30 1.53
N ILE A 33 -13.31 -0.78 0.70
CA ILE A 33 -12.16 -1.52 0.20
C ILE A 33 -10.89 -0.88 0.73
N LEU A 34 -10.06 -1.68 1.41
CA LEU A 34 -8.70 -1.33 1.82
C LEU A 34 -7.73 -2.06 0.90
N ASP A 35 -6.95 -1.32 0.15
CA ASP A 35 -5.91 -1.85 -0.73
C ASP A 35 -4.53 -1.50 -0.20
N GLU A 36 -3.55 -2.39 -0.37
CA GLU A 36 -2.22 -2.29 0.23
C GLU A 36 -2.28 -2.02 1.75
N ALA A 37 -3.13 -2.78 2.46
CA ALA A 37 -3.41 -2.53 3.87
C ALA A 37 -2.15 -2.55 4.74
N ASP A 38 -1.19 -3.42 4.47
CA ASP A 38 0.10 -3.47 5.18
C ASP A 38 0.91 -2.17 5.04
N ARG A 39 0.81 -1.49 3.91
CA ARG A 39 1.52 -0.22 3.67
C ARG A 39 0.89 0.97 4.41
N MET A 40 -0.39 0.88 4.72
CA MET A 40 -1.09 1.96 5.44
C MET A 40 -0.52 2.20 6.83
N LEU A 41 -0.05 1.14 7.53
CA LEU A 41 0.64 1.29 8.82
C LEU A 41 1.97 2.03 8.67
N ASP A 42 2.80 1.60 7.71
CA ASP A 42 4.12 2.21 7.47
C ASP A 42 4.00 3.70 7.16
N MET A 43 2.88 4.12 6.58
CA MET A 43 2.56 5.50 6.23
C MET A 43 1.81 6.27 7.33
N GLY A 44 1.48 5.62 8.46
CA GLY A 44 0.80 6.26 9.59
C GLY A 44 -0.69 6.56 9.35
N PHE A 45 -1.36 5.86 8.43
CA PHE A 45 -2.76 6.11 8.08
C PHE A 45 -3.79 5.40 8.97
N ASN A 46 -3.39 4.74 10.05
CA ASN A 46 -4.30 3.96 10.89
C ASN A 46 -5.45 4.80 11.44
N GLU A 47 -5.14 5.98 12.00
CA GLU A 47 -6.13 6.88 12.57
C GLU A 47 -7.09 7.41 11.49
N ASP A 48 -6.57 7.76 10.33
CA ASP A 48 -7.39 8.24 9.21
C ASP A 48 -8.35 7.17 8.72
N VAL A 49 -7.88 5.92 8.58
CA VAL A 49 -8.71 4.76 8.19
C VAL A 49 -9.81 4.53 9.22
N GLU A 50 -9.49 4.52 10.52
CA GLU A 50 -10.48 4.37 11.59
C GLU A 50 -11.54 5.47 11.53
N ARG A 51 -11.14 6.72 11.34
CA ARG A 51 -12.06 7.85 11.24
C ARG A 51 -12.97 7.75 10.00
N VAL A 52 -12.45 7.30 8.85
CA VAL A 52 -13.26 7.07 7.64
C VAL A 52 -14.30 5.97 7.90
N VAL A 53 -13.92 4.87 8.56
CA VAL A 53 -14.85 3.81 8.96
C VAL A 53 -15.91 4.33 9.93
N ASP A 54 -15.53 5.16 10.90
CA ASP A 54 -16.47 5.80 11.82
C ASP A 54 -17.52 6.65 11.10
N TYR A 55 -17.11 7.41 10.07
CA TYR A 55 -18.05 8.13 9.21
C TYR A 55 -19.02 7.18 8.50
N ALA A 56 -18.51 6.08 7.94
CA ALA A 56 -19.34 5.08 7.25
C ALA A 56 -20.39 4.44 8.20
N ILE A 57 -20.00 4.17 9.46
CA ILE A 57 -20.90 3.63 10.48
C ILE A 57 -21.98 4.65 10.85
N LYS A 58 -21.59 5.88 11.16
CA LYS A 58 -22.51 6.93 11.60
C LYS A 58 -23.50 7.34 10.53
N SER A 59 -23.08 7.32 9.27
CA SER A 59 -23.94 7.70 8.13
C SER A 59 -25.03 6.68 7.84
N GLY A 60 -24.98 5.47 8.37
CA GLY A 60 -25.81 4.35 7.96
C GLY A 60 -26.99 4.00 8.87
N GLY A 61 -27.30 4.79 9.90
CA GLY A 61 -28.41 4.48 10.82
C GLY A 61 -28.04 3.46 11.91
N GLU A 62 -29.03 2.91 12.60
CA GLU A 62 -28.87 2.10 13.80
C GLU A 62 -27.92 0.91 13.65
N VAL A 63 -26.90 0.86 14.49
CA VAL A 63 -26.07 -0.33 14.70
C VAL A 63 -26.92 -1.31 15.54
N THR A 64 -27.51 -2.28 14.90
CA THR A 64 -28.43 -3.22 15.54
C THR A 64 -27.74 -4.35 16.31
N SER A 65 -26.43 -4.47 16.26
CA SER A 65 -25.67 -5.53 16.93
C SER A 65 -24.60 -4.99 17.86
N SER A 66 -24.62 -5.42 19.12
CA SER A 66 -23.66 -5.04 20.15
C SER A 66 -22.23 -5.57 19.94
N THR A 67 -22.00 -6.38 18.92
CA THR A 67 -20.72 -7.07 18.68
C THR A 67 -20.02 -6.65 17.38
N ARG A 68 -20.69 -5.85 16.53
CA ARG A 68 -20.12 -5.42 15.24
C ARG A 68 -20.02 -3.91 15.15
N ILE A 69 -18.86 -3.46 14.70
CA ILE A 69 -18.60 -2.05 14.49
C ILE A 69 -19.16 -1.60 13.13
N VAL A 70 -19.02 -2.41 12.08
CA VAL A 70 -19.50 -2.08 10.73
C VAL A 70 -20.89 -2.66 10.47
N PRO A 71 -21.87 -1.87 9.99
CA PRO A 71 -23.19 -2.35 9.66
C PRO A 71 -23.20 -3.47 8.62
N ASP A 72 -24.15 -4.42 8.74
CA ASP A 72 -24.28 -5.58 7.82
C ASP A 72 -24.47 -5.18 6.35
N ARG A 73 -24.96 -3.97 6.09
CA ARG A 73 -25.13 -3.43 4.75
C ARG A 73 -23.81 -3.12 4.04
N ILE A 74 -22.70 -2.98 4.79
CA ILE A 74 -21.39 -2.64 4.25
C ILE A 74 -20.52 -3.88 4.22
N GLN A 75 -20.12 -4.30 3.04
CA GLN A 75 -19.12 -5.35 2.87
C GLN A 75 -17.72 -4.72 2.91
N VAL A 76 -16.88 -5.24 3.80
CA VAL A 76 -15.47 -4.83 3.90
C VAL A 76 -14.61 -5.82 3.12
N LEU A 77 -13.80 -5.30 2.22
CA LEU A 77 -12.80 -6.06 1.46
C LEU A 77 -11.41 -5.52 1.82
N LEU A 78 -10.47 -6.42 2.07
CA LEU A 78 -9.11 -6.08 2.43
C LEU A 78 -8.13 -6.83 1.53
N PHE A 79 -7.25 -6.08 0.87
CA PHE A 79 -6.17 -6.59 0.05
C PHE A 79 -4.84 -6.18 0.67
N SER A 80 -3.92 -7.15 0.81
CA SER A 80 -2.62 -6.91 1.44
C SER A 80 -1.62 -7.95 0.96
N ALA A 81 -0.36 -7.54 0.76
CA ALA A 81 0.72 -8.46 0.44
C ALA A 81 1.18 -9.26 1.67
N THR A 82 1.05 -8.68 2.86
CA THR A 82 1.41 -9.29 4.13
C THR A 82 0.30 -9.10 5.16
N ILE A 83 0.27 -9.93 6.21
CA ILE A 83 -0.75 -9.85 7.28
C ILE A 83 -0.04 -9.60 8.62
N PRO A 84 0.49 -8.39 8.87
CA PRO A 84 1.05 -8.02 10.15
C PRO A 84 -0.03 -7.92 11.24
N SER A 85 0.38 -7.74 12.50
CA SER A 85 -0.54 -7.74 13.66
C SER A 85 -1.68 -6.73 13.51
N TRP A 86 -1.37 -5.52 13.09
CA TRP A 86 -2.38 -4.47 12.95
C TRP A 86 -3.41 -4.77 11.83
N VAL A 87 -3.01 -5.42 10.73
CA VAL A 87 -3.98 -5.88 9.70
C VAL A 87 -4.96 -6.88 10.31
N LYS A 88 -4.46 -7.78 11.19
CA LYS A 88 -5.32 -8.70 11.93
C LYS A 88 -6.28 -7.97 12.88
N GLU A 89 -5.82 -6.88 13.51
CA GLU A 89 -6.67 -6.03 14.36
C GLU A 89 -7.78 -5.36 13.53
N VAL A 90 -7.44 -4.77 12.38
CA VAL A 90 -8.41 -4.20 11.44
C VAL A 90 -9.42 -5.25 10.97
N MET A 91 -8.94 -6.46 10.59
CA MET A 91 -9.82 -7.56 10.21
C MET A 91 -10.77 -7.96 11.34
N SER A 92 -10.27 -8.04 12.56
CA SER A 92 -11.09 -8.43 13.72
C SER A 92 -12.10 -7.35 14.11
N LYS A 93 -11.74 -6.08 13.93
CA LYS A 93 -12.56 -4.92 14.31
C LYS A 93 -13.64 -4.62 13.27
N TYR A 94 -13.34 -4.74 11.98
CA TYR A 94 -14.20 -4.24 10.91
C TYR A 94 -14.76 -5.30 9.98
N MET A 95 -14.23 -6.51 9.97
CA MET A 95 -14.70 -7.58 9.10
C MET A 95 -15.56 -8.60 9.86
N HIS A 96 -16.36 -9.35 9.13
CA HIS A 96 -17.15 -10.45 9.67
C HIS A 96 -16.26 -11.57 10.24
N THR A 97 -16.77 -12.29 11.25
CA THR A 97 -16.11 -13.49 11.78
C THR A 97 -16.11 -14.64 10.78
N ASP A 98 -17.14 -14.72 9.95
CA ASP A 98 -17.31 -15.69 8.86
C ASP A 98 -16.74 -15.22 7.52
N ARG A 99 -15.84 -14.22 7.55
CA ARG A 99 -15.17 -13.72 6.35
C ARG A 99 -14.44 -14.82 5.59
N VAL A 100 -14.47 -14.75 4.29
CA VAL A 100 -13.65 -15.61 3.42
C VAL A 100 -12.25 -15.02 3.35
N THR A 101 -11.23 -15.83 3.64
CA THR A 101 -9.83 -15.48 3.48
C THR A 101 -9.28 -16.25 2.28
N VAL A 102 -8.75 -15.52 1.29
CA VAL A 102 -8.05 -16.09 0.15
C VAL A 102 -6.57 -15.79 0.33
N ASP A 103 -5.81 -16.80 0.73
CA ASP A 103 -4.36 -16.69 0.87
C ASP A 103 -3.70 -17.33 -0.36
N LEU A 104 -3.02 -16.50 -1.14
CA LEU A 104 -2.29 -16.90 -2.35
C LEU A 104 -0.80 -17.15 -2.07
N VAL A 105 -0.33 -16.83 -0.86
CA VAL A 105 1.07 -16.97 -0.47
C VAL A 105 1.24 -18.32 0.24
N THR A 106 1.79 -19.29 -0.45
CA THR A 106 2.19 -20.54 0.19
C THR A 106 3.45 -20.31 1.05
N GLU A 107 3.57 -20.98 2.19
CA GLU A 107 4.74 -20.84 3.10
C GLU A 107 6.09 -21.07 2.42
N LYS A 108 6.10 -21.72 1.25
CA LYS A 108 7.30 -21.98 0.46
C LYS A 108 7.73 -20.81 -0.44
N GLU A 109 6.87 -19.84 -0.68
CA GLU A 109 7.09 -18.77 -1.66
C GLU A 109 7.26 -17.39 -1.02
N LYS A 110 8.11 -17.28 0.01
CA LYS A 110 8.49 -15.98 0.60
C LYS A 110 9.32 -15.10 -0.36
N ALA A 111 9.88 -15.70 -1.40
CA ALA A 111 10.55 -15.00 -2.50
C ALA A 111 10.29 -15.78 -3.79
N SER A 112 10.14 -15.08 -4.92
CA SER A 112 9.97 -15.73 -6.22
C SER A 112 11.16 -16.66 -6.50
N VAL A 113 10.89 -17.91 -6.84
CA VAL A 113 11.91 -18.90 -7.20
C VAL A 113 12.67 -18.54 -8.48
N ASP A 114 12.06 -17.68 -9.31
CA ASP A 114 12.64 -17.22 -10.57
C ASP A 114 13.57 -16.00 -10.38
N VAL A 115 13.64 -15.45 -9.15
CA VAL A 115 14.50 -14.31 -8.83
C VAL A 115 15.77 -14.77 -8.15
N LYS A 116 16.92 -14.48 -8.78
CA LYS A 116 18.24 -14.74 -8.17
C LYS A 116 18.58 -13.60 -7.21
N HIS A 117 18.71 -13.93 -5.93
CA HIS A 117 19.15 -13.00 -4.89
C HIS A 117 20.66 -12.98 -4.78
N LEU A 118 21.26 -11.81 -4.88
CA LEU A 118 22.70 -11.59 -4.73
C LEU A 118 22.94 -10.55 -3.64
N VAL A 119 23.93 -10.79 -2.79
CA VAL A 119 24.37 -9.86 -1.75
C VAL A 119 25.81 -9.49 -2.03
N LEU A 120 26.08 -8.20 -2.15
CA LEU A 120 27.42 -7.66 -2.37
C LEU A 120 27.80 -6.69 -1.25
N ARG A 121 28.89 -6.95 -0.56
CA ARG A 121 29.47 -6.00 0.39
C ARG A 121 30.27 -4.96 -0.37
N CYS A 122 29.88 -3.69 -0.27
CA CYS A 122 30.49 -2.59 -0.99
C CYS A 122 30.67 -1.36 -0.08
N PRO A 123 31.88 -0.76 -0.02
CA PRO A 123 32.09 0.53 0.61
C PRO A 123 31.20 1.61 -0.01
N TRP A 124 30.75 2.56 0.81
CA TRP A 124 29.82 3.60 0.39
C TRP A 124 30.30 4.37 -0.85
N GLU A 125 31.55 4.78 -0.84
CA GLU A 125 32.16 5.61 -1.90
C GLU A 125 32.21 4.89 -3.26
N LYS A 126 32.19 3.57 -3.26
CA LYS A 126 32.25 2.74 -4.48
C LYS A 126 30.88 2.32 -4.99
N ARG A 127 29.81 2.58 -4.24
CA ARG A 127 28.45 2.12 -4.61
C ARG A 127 27.99 2.60 -5.99
N PRO A 128 28.16 3.88 -6.38
CA PRO A 128 27.73 4.33 -7.70
C PRO A 128 28.39 3.54 -8.84
N GLN A 129 29.69 3.34 -8.77
CA GLN A 129 30.44 2.58 -9.78
C GLN A 129 30.01 1.11 -9.82
N VAL A 130 29.86 0.48 -8.65
CA VAL A 130 29.44 -0.92 -8.56
C VAL A 130 28.01 -1.10 -9.11
N ILE A 131 27.09 -0.15 -8.86
CA ILE A 131 25.75 -0.17 -9.41
C ILE A 131 25.81 -0.07 -10.94
N ALA A 132 26.63 0.82 -11.47
CA ALA A 132 26.85 0.96 -12.90
C ALA A 132 27.34 -0.35 -13.53
N ASP A 133 28.37 -0.96 -12.95
CA ASP A 133 28.92 -2.23 -13.41
C ASP A 133 27.89 -3.36 -13.36
N LEU A 134 27.08 -3.44 -12.29
CA LEU A 134 26.02 -4.43 -12.16
C LEU A 134 24.94 -4.25 -13.22
N ILE A 135 24.52 -3.02 -13.52
CA ILE A 135 23.54 -2.74 -14.56
C ILE A 135 24.09 -3.20 -15.92
N GLN A 136 25.35 -2.86 -16.24
CA GLN A 136 25.97 -3.29 -17.50
C GLN A 136 26.06 -4.81 -17.63
N VAL A 137 26.46 -5.50 -16.53
CA VAL A 137 26.63 -6.96 -16.53
C VAL A 137 25.31 -7.71 -16.62
N TYR A 138 24.30 -7.28 -15.89
CA TYR A 138 23.04 -8.04 -15.76
C TYR A 138 21.92 -7.58 -16.68
N CYS A 139 21.89 -6.31 -17.07
CA CYS A 139 20.84 -5.79 -17.93
C CYS A 139 21.26 -5.73 -19.40
N GLY A 140 22.55 -5.62 -19.68
CA GLY A 140 23.02 -5.45 -21.07
C GLY A 140 22.46 -4.18 -21.71
N LYS A 141 22.31 -4.19 -23.05
CA LYS A 141 21.84 -3.01 -23.80
C LYS A 141 20.32 -2.82 -23.77
N ASP A 142 19.56 -3.89 -23.63
CA ASP A 142 18.08 -3.88 -23.75
C ASP A 142 17.38 -4.13 -22.41
N GLY A 143 18.13 -4.41 -21.33
CA GLY A 143 17.59 -4.69 -20.02
C GLY A 143 17.17 -3.43 -19.28
N ARG A 144 16.39 -3.62 -18.23
CA ARG A 144 15.94 -2.54 -17.35
C ARG A 144 16.35 -2.83 -15.91
N ALA A 145 16.73 -1.80 -15.19
CA ALA A 145 17.05 -1.88 -13.76
C ALA A 145 16.21 -0.92 -12.94
N ILE A 146 15.88 -1.30 -11.73
CA ILE A 146 15.28 -0.42 -10.71
C ILE A 146 16.24 -0.40 -9.53
N VAL A 147 16.67 0.79 -9.14
CA VAL A 147 17.53 1.00 -7.97
C VAL A 147 16.73 1.67 -6.87
N PHE A 148 16.57 1.00 -5.74
CA PHE A 148 15.90 1.55 -4.57
C PHE A 148 16.91 2.21 -3.63
N CYS A 149 16.57 3.40 -3.13
CA CYS A 149 17.35 4.15 -2.14
C CYS A 149 16.48 4.47 -0.93
N ASP A 150 17.07 4.57 0.26
CA ASP A 150 16.35 4.83 1.51
C ASP A 150 15.73 6.23 1.55
N MET A 151 16.34 7.22 0.88
CA MET A 151 15.89 8.60 0.89
C MET A 151 15.86 9.20 -0.52
N LYS A 152 14.92 10.13 -0.75
CA LYS A 152 14.84 10.92 -2.00
C LYS A 152 16.14 11.64 -2.34
N LYS A 153 16.84 12.17 -1.31
CA LYS A 153 18.13 12.85 -1.47
C LYS A 153 19.16 11.88 -2.06
N SER A 154 19.30 10.69 -1.48
CA SER A 154 20.25 9.67 -1.97
C SER A 154 19.92 9.20 -3.38
N CYS A 155 18.64 9.14 -3.73
CA CYS A 155 18.21 8.81 -5.08
C CYS A 155 18.65 9.89 -6.09
N ASN A 156 18.44 11.17 -5.75
CA ASN A 156 18.84 12.29 -6.61
C ASN A 156 20.37 12.41 -6.73
N GLU A 157 21.11 12.20 -5.64
CA GLU A 157 22.57 12.17 -5.64
C GLU A 157 23.09 11.06 -6.54
N LEU A 158 22.56 9.84 -6.37
CA LEU A 158 22.94 8.69 -7.18
C LEU A 158 22.64 8.91 -8.67
N ALA A 159 21.47 9.45 -9.02
CA ALA A 159 21.11 9.77 -10.40
C ALA A 159 22.03 10.85 -11.03
N GLY A 160 22.65 11.68 -10.21
CA GLY A 160 23.62 12.69 -10.63
C GLY A 160 25.04 12.17 -10.87
N GLU A 161 25.35 10.94 -10.42
CA GLU A 161 26.69 10.37 -10.52
C GLU A 161 27.11 10.10 -11.97
N GLU A 162 28.36 10.46 -12.28
CA GLU A 162 28.91 10.33 -13.63
C GLU A 162 28.92 8.88 -14.12
N ALA A 163 29.17 7.93 -13.22
CA ALA A 163 29.18 6.50 -13.51
C ALA A 163 27.84 5.98 -14.04
N LEU A 164 26.72 6.59 -13.65
CA LEU A 164 25.37 6.17 -14.05
C LEU A 164 24.84 6.96 -15.26
N ARG A 165 25.34 8.18 -15.50
CA ARG A 165 24.91 9.01 -16.63
C ARG A 165 25.15 8.33 -17.98
N SER A 166 26.25 7.59 -18.11
CA SER A 166 26.58 6.87 -19.34
C SER A 166 25.68 5.67 -19.63
N ILE A 167 24.92 5.19 -18.64
CA ILE A 167 24.06 4.00 -18.74
C ILE A 167 22.61 4.38 -19.06
N VAL A 168 22.15 5.49 -18.49
CA VAL A 168 20.75 5.93 -18.58
C VAL A 168 20.38 6.46 -19.96
N TYR A 169 21.33 6.76 -20.80
CA TYR A 169 21.15 7.41 -22.12
C TYR A 169 21.64 6.59 -23.32
N SER A 170 21.82 5.29 -23.15
CA SER A 170 22.16 4.40 -24.27
C SER A 170 20.94 3.63 -24.80
#